data_343c4a109091a1399022b61993d7d410
#
_entry.id   343c4a109091a1399022b61993d7d410
#
_cell.length_a   1.000
_cell.length_b   1.000
_cell.length_c   1.000
_cell.angle_alpha   90.00
_cell.angle_beta   90.00
_cell.angle_gamma   90.00
#
_symmetry.space_group_name_H-M   'P 1'
#
loop_
_entity.id
_entity.type
_entity.pdbx_description
1 polymer ?
#
loop_
_entity_poly.entity_id
_entity_poly.type
_entity_poly.pdbx_seq_one_letter_code
_entity_poly.pdbx_strand_id
1 'polypeptide(L)'
;VLPSSLIVALFSLYITPSATEYRYKLEHRLNSEERIEEIKPGRFTSSQNGQATFFIESSENNLLKEIFFSSSDAMGTTVENSKSASYFKDEMDRRFIMLKDGVITEVLSSVNGNTRTTKYQEHGIMLGQELVAFTNTKLEAKSTFELLLSNNLESTAELQSRLMLPLATLILGFLAIPLSYSSPRKGRYDKVFLGALVYFTYFIAMSITKKMFLLELTPSFLGLWWLHLIMVGLIIGVYYQDRTKIPRRQ
;
A
#
# COMPACT_ATOMS: atom_id res chain seq x y z
N VAL A 1 31.64 -2.42 1.75
CA VAL A 1 30.53 -3.02 1.00
C VAL A 1 29.71 -3.97 1.86
N LEU A 2 30.33 -4.97 2.57
CA LEU A 2 29.60 -5.91 3.41
C LEU A 2 28.79 -5.24 4.54
N PRO A 3 29.34 -4.30 5.35
CA PRO A 3 28.57 -3.66 6.40
C PRO A 3 27.37 -2.88 5.88
N SER A 4 27.52 -2.19 4.76
CA SER A 4 26.42 -1.43 4.14
C SER A 4 25.30 -2.36 3.64
N SER A 5 25.62 -3.50 3.05
CA SER A 5 24.64 -4.49 2.62
C SER A 5 23.90 -5.11 3.82
N LEU A 6 24.56 -5.37 4.93
CA LEU A 6 23.91 -5.86 6.15
C LEU A 6 22.93 -4.83 6.73
N ILE A 7 23.29 -3.55 6.73
CA ILE A 7 22.39 -2.47 7.15
C ILE A 7 21.17 -2.44 6.23
N VAL A 8 21.36 -2.47 4.91
CA VAL A 8 20.27 -2.49 3.94
C VAL A 8 19.39 -3.72 4.12
N ALA A 9 19.98 -4.90 4.40
CA ALA A 9 19.23 -6.11 4.67
C ALA A 9 18.33 -5.96 5.92
N LEU A 10 18.87 -5.40 7.01
CA LEU A 10 18.11 -5.12 8.23
C LEU A 10 16.92 -4.20 7.96
N PHE A 11 17.15 -3.11 7.20
CA PHE A 11 16.08 -2.20 6.83
C PHE A 11 15.03 -2.88 5.94
N SER A 12 15.46 -3.55 4.87
CA SER A 12 14.55 -4.15 3.89
C SER A 12 13.71 -5.30 4.47
N LEU A 13 14.31 -6.15 5.31
CA LEU A 13 13.64 -7.35 5.82
C LEU A 13 12.85 -7.12 7.11
N TYR A 14 13.20 -6.11 7.89
CA TYR A 14 12.66 -5.93 9.24
C TYR A 14 12.04 -4.55 9.45
N ILE A 15 12.82 -3.48 9.26
CA ILE A 15 12.40 -2.12 9.62
C ILE A 15 11.31 -1.62 8.68
N THR A 16 11.52 -1.75 7.37
CA THR A 16 10.55 -1.25 6.37
C THR A 16 9.18 -1.91 6.48
N PRO A 17 9.04 -3.25 6.57
CA PRO A 17 7.73 -3.87 6.77
C PRO A 17 7.03 -3.41 8.03
N SER A 18 7.76 -3.35 9.17
CA SER A 18 7.19 -2.92 10.45
C SER A 18 6.73 -1.45 10.44
N ALA A 19 7.54 -0.57 9.84
CA ALA A 19 7.18 0.84 9.67
C ALA A 19 5.98 1.02 8.73
N THR A 20 5.92 0.24 7.66
CA THR A 20 4.81 0.26 6.70
C THR A 20 3.52 -0.25 7.35
N GLU A 21 3.57 -1.31 8.14
CA GLU A 21 2.43 -1.80 8.92
C GLU A 21 1.92 -0.73 9.90
N TYR A 22 2.82 -0.09 10.64
CA TYR A 22 2.46 0.97 11.57
C TYR A 22 1.81 2.15 10.85
N ARG A 23 2.37 2.56 9.69
CA ARG A 23 1.79 3.63 8.85
C ARG A 23 0.37 3.30 8.42
N TYR A 24 0.11 2.09 7.90
CA TYR A 24 -1.23 1.70 7.48
C TYR A 24 -2.22 1.59 8.66
N LYS A 25 -1.76 1.15 9.83
CA LYS A 25 -2.58 1.17 11.05
C LYS A 25 -2.96 2.59 11.44
N LEU A 26 -2.01 3.52 11.36
CA LEU A 26 -2.24 4.93 11.67
C LEU A 26 -3.19 5.58 10.65
N GLU A 27 -2.94 5.39 9.37
CA GLU A 27 -3.82 5.86 8.29
C GLU A 27 -5.25 5.34 8.46
N HIS A 28 -5.39 4.07 8.80
CA HIS A 28 -6.69 3.46 9.06
C HIS A 28 -7.40 4.10 10.26
N ARG A 29 -6.69 4.38 11.36
CA ARG A 29 -7.25 5.08 12.52
C ARG A 29 -7.67 6.51 12.17
N LEU A 30 -6.80 7.28 11.55
CA LEU A 30 -7.10 8.65 11.15
C LEU A 30 -8.29 8.73 10.21
N ASN A 31 -8.32 7.90 9.17
CA ASN A 31 -9.45 7.83 8.25
C ASN A 31 -10.76 7.41 8.94
N SER A 32 -10.68 6.62 10.00
CA SER A 32 -11.85 6.21 10.80
C SER A 32 -12.33 7.33 11.73
N GLU A 33 -11.42 8.14 12.26
CA GLU A 33 -11.75 9.27 13.13
C GLU A 33 -12.26 10.47 12.33
N GLU A 34 -11.62 10.85 11.22
CA GLU A 34 -12.04 11.96 10.36
C GLU A 34 -13.43 11.74 9.76
N ARG A 35 -13.82 10.51 9.41
CA ARG A 35 -15.14 10.21 8.86
C ARG A 35 -16.31 10.56 9.79
N ILE A 36 -16.08 10.63 11.10
CA ILE A 36 -17.13 10.93 12.08
C ILE A 36 -17.21 12.43 12.36
N GLU A 37 -16.07 13.14 12.29
CA GLU A 37 -16.02 14.59 12.52
C GLU A 37 -16.38 15.41 11.27
N GLU A 38 -16.33 14.83 10.08
CA GLU A 38 -16.55 15.53 8.81
C GLU A 38 -17.99 15.59 8.35
N ILE A 39 -18.97 15.02 9.07
CA ILE A 39 -20.39 15.20 8.77
C ILE A 39 -20.80 16.62 9.16
N LYS A 40 -20.54 17.58 8.28
CA LYS A 40 -20.94 19.00 8.47
C LYS A 40 -22.42 19.16 8.13
N PRO A 41 -23.21 19.73 9.05
CA PRO A 41 -24.62 20.03 8.76
C PRO A 41 -24.78 20.91 7.53
N GLY A 42 -25.89 20.72 6.80
CA GLY A 42 -26.22 21.46 5.61
C GLY A 42 -25.49 21.05 4.32
N ARG A 43 -24.74 19.93 4.33
CA ARG A 43 -24.05 19.42 3.15
C ARG A 43 -24.22 17.92 2.97
N PHE A 44 -24.28 17.49 1.73
CA PHE A 44 -24.17 16.08 1.38
C PHE A 44 -22.72 15.62 1.51
N THR A 45 -22.50 14.56 2.25
CA THR A 45 -21.21 13.91 2.41
C THR A 45 -21.29 12.51 1.84
N SER A 46 -20.47 12.20 0.84
CA SER A 46 -20.44 10.87 0.22
C SER A 46 -19.24 10.06 0.72
N SER A 47 -19.41 8.76 0.83
CA SER A 47 -18.34 7.83 1.09
C SER A 47 -17.30 7.85 -0.04
N GLN A 48 -16.03 7.50 0.25
CA GLN A 48 -14.94 7.51 -0.74
C GLN A 48 -15.21 6.63 -1.97
N ASN A 49 -15.97 5.56 -1.81
CA ASN A 49 -16.39 4.68 -2.91
C ASN A 49 -17.68 5.14 -3.60
N GLY A 50 -18.28 6.27 -3.17
CA GLY A 50 -19.54 6.80 -3.70
C GLY A 50 -20.78 5.94 -3.42
N GLN A 51 -20.64 4.85 -2.65
CA GLN A 51 -21.75 3.91 -2.38
C GLN A 51 -22.69 4.37 -1.28
N ALA A 52 -22.27 5.30 -0.43
CA ALA A 52 -23.11 5.84 0.63
C ALA A 52 -23.08 7.37 0.62
N THR A 53 -24.23 8.01 0.87
CA THR A 53 -24.37 9.46 0.95
C THR A 53 -25.17 9.82 2.18
N PHE A 54 -24.66 10.77 2.95
CA PHE A 54 -25.28 11.31 4.17
C PHE A 54 -25.59 12.77 3.99
N PHE A 55 -26.70 13.20 4.55
CA PHE A 55 -27.08 14.60 4.73
C PHE A 55 -27.68 14.80 6.12
N ILE A 56 -27.29 15.85 6.80
CA ILE A 56 -27.81 16.27 8.09
C ILE A 56 -28.15 17.74 7.97
N GLU A 57 -29.37 18.15 8.31
CA GLU A 57 -29.78 19.55 8.19
C GLU A 57 -29.09 20.42 9.26
N SER A 58 -29.14 20.00 10.53
CA SER A 58 -28.54 20.73 11.64
C SER A 58 -28.03 19.79 12.72
N SER A 59 -27.06 20.28 13.50
CA SER A 59 -26.47 19.58 14.63
C SER A 59 -26.38 20.56 15.82
N GLU A 60 -27.06 20.22 16.91
CA GLU A 60 -27.06 20.99 18.16
C GLU A 60 -26.88 20.06 19.36
N ASN A 61 -25.87 20.28 20.20
CA ASN A 61 -25.65 19.53 21.44
C ASN A 61 -25.72 18.00 21.28
N ASN A 62 -25.01 17.44 20.28
CA ASN A 62 -25.00 16.01 19.98
C ASN A 62 -26.33 15.43 19.44
N LEU A 63 -27.32 16.29 19.17
CA LEU A 63 -28.56 15.93 18.49
C LEU A 63 -28.50 16.38 17.03
N LEU A 64 -28.67 15.42 16.13
CA LEU A 64 -28.75 15.64 14.70
C LEU A 64 -30.22 15.71 14.31
N LYS A 65 -30.57 16.64 13.40
CA LYS A 65 -31.95 16.81 12.91
C LYS A 65 -32.02 16.59 11.42
N GLU A 66 -33.13 16.04 10.96
CA GLU A 66 -33.45 15.76 9.56
C GLU A 66 -32.29 15.05 8.85
N ILE A 67 -32.15 13.75 9.12
CA ILE A 67 -31.08 12.93 8.58
C ILE A 67 -31.58 12.21 7.35
N PHE A 68 -30.81 12.31 6.27
CA PHE A 68 -30.95 11.51 5.07
C PHE A 68 -29.70 10.63 4.91
N PHE A 69 -29.94 9.35 4.70
CA PHE A 69 -28.90 8.38 4.37
C PHE A 69 -29.30 7.61 3.12
N SER A 70 -28.39 7.44 2.19
CA SER A 70 -28.58 6.59 1.02
C SER A 70 -27.38 5.69 0.86
N SER A 71 -27.59 4.41 0.65
CA SER A 71 -26.58 3.43 0.37
C SER A 71 -26.97 2.58 -0.83
N SER A 72 -26.02 2.34 -1.73
CA SER A 72 -26.24 1.52 -2.94
C SER A 72 -25.19 0.42 -3.00
N ASP A 73 -25.65 -0.83 -3.11
CA ASP A 73 -24.82 -2.00 -3.26
C ASP A 73 -25.28 -2.88 -4.44
N ALA A 74 -24.67 -4.07 -4.60
CA ALA A 74 -25.04 -5.02 -5.64
C ALA A 74 -26.47 -5.58 -5.50
N MET A 75 -27.05 -5.49 -4.31
CA MET A 75 -28.41 -6.03 -4.00
C MET A 75 -29.48 -4.98 -4.22
N GLY A 76 -29.16 -3.68 -4.15
CA GLY A 76 -30.11 -2.60 -4.35
C GLY A 76 -29.69 -1.27 -3.76
N THR A 77 -30.67 -0.38 -3.63
CA THR A 77 -30.48 0.92 -3.00
C THR A 77 -31.36 1.04 -1.77
N THR A 78 -30.76 1.39 -0.66
CA THR A 78 -31.44 1.70 0.60
C THR A 78 -31.44 3.20 0.82
N VAL A 79 -32.60 3.77 1.07
CA VAL A 79 -32.77 5.18 1.44
C VAL A 79 -33.43 5.24 2.80
N GLU A 80 -32.84 5.98 3.71
CA GLU A 80 -33.32 6.16 5.06
C GLU A 80 -33.46 7.64 5.41
N ASN A 81 -34.60 8.00 5.97
CA ASN A 81 -34.90 9.34 6.46
C ASN A 81 -35.30 9.25 7.91
N SER A 82 -34.74 10.09 8.77
CA SER A 82 -35.14 10.18 10.17
C SER A 82 -35.20 11.62 10.67
N LYS A 83 -36.10 11.88 11.60
CA LYS A 83 -36.32 13.22 12.16
C LYS A 83 -35.17 13.68 13.04
N SER A 84 -34.59 12.74 13.77
CA SER A 84 -33.47 13.04 14.66
C SER A 84 -32.55 11.86 14.84
N ALA A 85 -31.31 12.12 15.22
CA ALA A 85 -30.35 11.12 15.65
C ALA A 85 -29.45 11.64 16.76
N SER A 86 -28.88 10.71 17.51
CA SER A 86 -27.89 11.02 18.54
C SER A 86 -26.72 10.04 18.47
N TYR A 87 -25.54 10.53 18.78
CA TYR A 87 -24.37 9.67 18.95
C TYR A 87 -24.44 8.93 20.27
N PHE A 88 -24.21 7.65 20.22
CA PHE A 88 -24.17 6.76 21.38
C PHE A 88 -22.90 5.93 21.36
N LYS A 89 -22.27 5.72 22.52
CA LYS A 89 -21.16 4.80 22.70
C LYS A 89 -21.60 3.70 23.66
N ASP A 90 -21.32 2.47 23.31
CA ASP A 90 -21.56 1.33 24.20
C ASP A 90 -20.37 1.13 25.18
N GLU A 91 -20.51 0.15 26.08
CA GLU A 91 -19.48 -0.20 27.08
C GLU A 91 -18.17 -0.74 26.43
N MET A 92 -18.19 -1.13 25.16
CA MET A 92 -17.02 -1.58 24.41
C MET A 92 -16.41 -0.46 23.53
N ASP A 93 -16.78 0.82 23.80
CA ASP A 93 -16.37 2.01 23.03
C ASP A 93 -16.76 1.98 21.54
N ARG A 94 -17.75 1.13 21.19
CA ARG A 94 -18.30 1.12 19.85
C ARG A 94 -19.24 2.31 19.68
N ARG A 95 -19.12 3.03 18.58
CA ARG A 95 -19.91 4.23 18.31
C ARG A 95 -21.11 3.88 17.45
N PHE A 96 -22.26 4.38 17.83
CA PHE A 96 -23.51 4.22 17.09
C PHE A 96 -24.14 5.57 16.82
N ILE A 97 -24.84 5.69 15.70
CA ILE A 97 -25.89 6.71 15.53
C ILE A 97 -27.23 6.05 15.78
N MET A 98 -27.93 6.54 16.76
CA MET A 98 -29.30 6.12 17.06
C MET A 98 -30.25 7.09 16.36
N LEU A 99 -30.85 6.60 15.30
CA LEU A 99 -31.87 7.30 14.50
C LEU A 99 -33.23 7.13 15.14
N LYS A 100 -34.04 8.19 15.17
CA LYS A 100 -35.37 8.19 15.76
C LYS A 100 -36.42 8.67 14.78
N ASP A 101 -37.60 8.05 14.85
CA ASP A 101 -38.77 8.37 14.04
C ASP A 101 -38.47 8.42 12.54
N GLY A 102 -38.06 7.30 11.99
CA GLY A 102 -37.62 7.25 10.60
C GLY A 102 -38.34 6.23 9.72
N VAL A 103 -37.93 6.26 8.47
CA VAL A 103 -38.45 5.38 7.41
C VAL A 103 -37.26 4.89 6.58
N ILE A 104 -37.16 3.57 6.45
CA ILE A 104 -36.20 2.91 5.53
C ILE A 104 -36.99 2.47 4.29
N THR A 105 -36.50 2.81 3.13
CA THR A 105 -37.00 2.35 1.83
C THR A 105 -35.89 1.60 1.11
N GLU A 106 -36.11 0.33 0.88
CA GLU A 106 -35.20 -0.57 0.16
C GLU A 106 -35.75 -0.80 -1.25
N VAL A 107 -34.94 -0.52 -2.27
CA VAL A 107 -35.24 -0.80 -3.66
C VAL A 107 -34.33 -1.91 -4.12
N LEU A 108 -34.88 -3.12 -4.26
CA LEU A 108 -34.11 -4.29 -4.68
C LEU A 108 -33.78 -4.25 -6.15
N SER A 109 -32.55 -4.56 -6.52
CA SER A 109 -32.06 -4.65 -7.92
C SER A 109 -32.62 -5.85 -8.70
N SER A 110 -33.71 -6.47 -8.26
CA SER A 110 -34.35 -7.58 -8.96
C SER A 110 -35.18 -7.12 -10.15
N VAL A 111 -35.36 -8.00 -11.14
CA VAL A 111 -36.08 -7.75 -12.41
C VAL A 111 -37.52 -7.18 -12.20
N ASN A 112 -38.09 -7.31 -11.01
CA ASN A 112 -39.43 -6.81 -10.66
C ASN A 112 -39.44 -5.53 -9.80
N GLY A 113 -38.26 -4.96 -9.45
CA GLY A 113 -38.18 -3.67 -8.76
C GLY A 113 -38.97 -3.60 -7.45
N ASN A 114 -39.00 -4.68 -6.64
CA ASN A 114 -39.75 -4.68 -5.40
C ASN A 114 -39.20 -3.66 -4.42
N THR A 115 -40.06 -2.75 -3.98
CA THR A 115 -39.73 -1.73 -2.98
C THR A 115 -40.33 -2.15 -1.65
N ARG A 116 -39.50 -2.16 -0.60
CA ARG A 116 -39.92 -2.41 0.78
C ARG A 116 -39.74 -1.13 1.58
N THR A 117 -40.80 -0.71 2.26
CA THR A 117 -40.76 0.46 3.16
C THR A 117 -41.04 0.01 4.59
N THR A 118 -40.15 0.33 5.50
CA THR A 118 -40.24 0.00 6.94
C THR A 118 -40.19 1.30 7.73
N LYS A 119 -41.19 1.50 8.60
CA LYS A 119 -41.19 2.59 9.58
C LYS A 119 -40.64 2.07 10.91
N TYR A 120 -39.80 2.87 11.57
CA TYR A 120 -39.21 2.54 12.85
C TYR A 120 -39.31 3.71 13.83
N GLN A 121 -39.32 3.42 15.11
CA GLN A 121 -39.20 4.41 16.18
C GLN A 121 -37.76 4.67 16.54
N GLU A 122 -36.95 3.63 16.60
CA GLU A 122 -35.52 3.70 16.84
C GLU A 122 -34.79 2.70 15.94
N HIS A 123 -33.69 3.17 15.32
CA HIS A 123 -32.79 2.35 14.50
C HIS A 123 -31.34 2.73 14.80
N GLY A 124 -30.54 1.77 15.21
CA GLY A 124 -29.13 1.95 15.53
C GLY A 124 -28.24 1.58 14.34
N ILE A 125 -27.52 2.53 13.82
CA ILE A 125 -26.45 2.27 12.83
C ILE A 125 -25.12 2.31 13.55
N MET A 126 -24.38 1.23 13.51
CA MET A 126 -23.01 1.20 14.08
C MET A 126 -22.09 2.01 13.16
N LEU A 127 -21.52 3.09 13.70
CA LEU A 127 -20.50 3.87 13.02
C LEU A 127 -19.19 3.12 13.13
N GLY A 128 -18.64 2.74 11.98
CA GLY A 128 -17.33 2.10 11.95
C GLY A 128 -17.35 0.60 12.02
N GLN A 129 -18.46 -0.08 11.67
CA GLN A 129 -18.40 -1.51 11.36
C GLN A 129 -17.69 -1.79 10.01
N GLU A 130 -17.35 -0.78 9.22
CA GLU A 130 -16.23 -0.88 8.29
C GLU A 130 -14.84 -0.63 8.96
N LEU A 131 -14.77 -0.67 10.27
CA LEU A 131 -13.59 -1.16 10.96
C LEU A 131 -13.57 -2.70 10.74
N VAL A 132 -13.52 -3.11 9.48
CA VAL A 132 -12.86 -4.35 9.12
C VAL A 132 -11.60 -4.33 9.94
N ALA A 133 -11.51 -5.23 10.91
CA ALA A 133 -10.31 -5.38 11.72
C ALA A 133 -9.14 -5.19 10.75
N PHE A 134 -8.23 -4.25 11.05
CA PHE A 134 -7.13 -3.90 10.14
C PHE A 134 -6.53 -5.20 9.63
N THR A 135 -7.05 -5.68 8.51
CA THR A 135 -6.53 -6.85 7.85
C THR A 135 -5.45 -6.30 6.95
N ASN A 136 -4.20 -6.53 7.32
CA ASN A 136 -3.06 -6.10 6.54
C ASN A 136 -3.08 -6.81 5.17
N THR A 137 -3.89 -6.28 4.25
CA THR A 137 -4.01 -6.79 2.88
C THR A 137 -2.82 -6.38 2.01
N LYS A 138 -2.05 -5.39 2.46
CA LYS A 138 -0.88 -4.90 1.72
C LYS A 138 0.34 -5.77 1.98
N LEU A 139 0.80 -6.48 0.96
CA LEU A 139 1.98 -7.37 1.02
C LEU A 139 3.23 -6.66 1.53
N GLU A 140 3.39 -5.36 1.22
CA GLU A 140 4.52 -4.54 1.67
C GLU A 140 4.62 -4.40 3.19
N ALA A 141 3.49 -4.50 3.89
CA ALA A 141 3.40 -4.39 5.33
C ALA A 141 3.40 -5.75 6.06
N LYS A 142 3.31 -6.87 5.33
CA LYS A 142 3.42 -8.20 5.92
C LYS A 142 4.85 -8.46 6.41
N SER A 143 4.98 -9.18 7.52
CA SER A 143 6.30 -9.57 8.02
C SER A 143 7.01 -10.48 7.00
N THR A 144 8.35 -10.43 6.98
CA THR A 144 9.13 -11.28 6.09
C THR A 144 8.91 -12.77 6.37
N PHE A 145 8.65 -13.13 7.63
CA PHE A 145 8.35 -14.50 8.04
C PHE A 145 6.98 -14.95 7.50
N GLU A 146 5.98 -14.10 7.55
CA GLU A 146 4.65 -14.36 7.01
C GLU A 146 4.69 -14.54 5.48
N LEU A 147 5.48 -13.73 4.78
CA LEU A 147 5.69 -13.89 3.33
C LEU A 147 6.39 -15.21 2.99
N LEU A 148 7.32 -15.67 3.82
CA LEU A 148 8.01 -16.94 3.63
C LEU A 148 7.07 -18.15 3.76
N LEU A 149 6.07 -18.06 4.64
CA LEU A 149 5.08 -19.12 4.85
C LEU A 149 3.97 -19.11 3.81
N SER A 150 3.74 -17.98 3.14
CA SER A 150 2.72 -17.87 2.11
C SER A 150 3.22 -18.41 0.77
N ASN A 151 2.41 -19.28 0.16
CA ASN A 151 2.79 -20.01 -1.06
C ASN A 151 2.10 -19.43 -2.30
N ASN A 152 1.99 -18.09 -2.39
CA ASN A 152 1.42 -17.41 -3.55
C ASN A 152 2.50 -16.60 -4.30
N LEU A 153 2.24 -16.37 -5.59
CA LEU A 153 3.16 -15.67 -6.50
C LEU A 153 3.52 -14.27 -6.00
N GLU A 154 2.54 -13.54 -5.50
CA GLU A 154 2.70 -12.16 -5.02
C GLU A 154 3.59 -12.09 -3.78
N SER A 155 3.38 -12.98 -2.80
CA SER A 155 4.23 -13.06 -1.61
C SER A 155 5.67 -13.45 -1.93
N THR A 156 5.84 -14.37 -2.89
CA THR A 156 7.16 -14.75 -3.39
C THR A 156 7.85 -13.57 -4.09
N ALA A 157 7.14 -12.83 -4.92
CA ALA A 157 7.65 -11.63 -5.58
C ALA A 157 8.08 -10.56 -4.57
N GLU A 158 7.26 -10.34 -3.53
CA GLU A 158 7.57 -9.38 -2.47
C GLU A 158 8.79 -9.80 -1.66
N LEU A 159 8.86 -11.07 -1.24
CA LEU A 159 10.00 -11.62 -0.50
C LEU A 159 11.30 -11.50 -1.30
N GLN A 160 11.29 -11.93 -2.58
CA GLN A 160 12.44 -11.82 -3.46
C GLN A 160 12.85 -10.36 -3.65
N SER A 161 11.89 -9.43 -3.82
CA SER A 161 12.19 -8.01 -3.99
C SER A 161 12.90 -7.40 -2.77
N ARG A 162 12.57 -7.84 -1.56
CA ARG A 162 13.27 -7.42 -0.33
C ARG A 162 14.70 -7.92 -0.28
N LEU A 163 14.96 -9.13 -0.75
CA LEU A 163 16.30 -9.71 -0.83
C LEU A 163 17.15 -9.10 -1.95
N MET A 164 16.52 -8.59 -3.00
CA MET A 164 17.23 -7.92 -4.10
C MET A 164 17.99 -6.67 -3.65
N LEU A 165 17.45 -5.87 -2.70
CA LEU A 165 18.06 -4.62 -2.25
C LEU A 165 19.45 -4.81 -1.61
N PRO A 166 19.65 -5.69 -0.62
CA PRO A 166 20.97 -5.94 -0.06
C PRO A 166 21.93 -6.56 -1.07
N LEU A 167 21.46 -7.43 -1.97
CA LEU A 167 22.28 -7.96 -3.06
C LEU A 167 22.69 -6.89 -4.06
N ALA A 168 21.77 -6.02 -4.45
CA ALA A 168 22.09 -4.88 -5.32
C ALA A 168 23.15 -3.97 -4.69
N THR A 169 23.08 -3.76 -3.38
CA THR A 169 24.10 -2.98 -2.64
C THR A 169 25.47 -3.63 -2.72
N LEU A 170 25.56 -4.96 -2.61
CA LEU A 170 26.81 -5.70 -2.79
C LEU A 170 27.35 -5.56 -4.23
N ILE A 171 26.50 -5.82 -5.20
CA ILE A 171 26.83 -5.78 -6.63
C ILE A 171 27.33 -4.39 -7.04
N LEU A 172 26.59 -3.33 -6.68
CA LEU A 172 26.98 -1.96 -6.98
C LEU A 172 28.26 -1.53 -6.23
N GLY A 173 28.41 -1.99 -5.00
CA GLY A 173 29.63 -1.75 -4.22
C GLY A 173 30.86 -2.38 -4.86
N PHE A 174 30.76 -3.59 -5.39
CA PHE A 174 31.84 -4.21 -6.16
C PHE A 174 32.09 -3.52 -7.49
N LEU A 175 31.04 -3.03 -8.17
CA LEU A 175 31.17 -2.27 -9.40
C LEU A 175 31.83 -0.90 -9.18
N ALA A 176 31.62 -0.29 -8.02
CA ALA A 176 32.23 1.01 -7.69
C ALA A 176 33.77 0.96 -7.63
N ILE A 177 34.37 -0.20 -7.31
CA ILE A 177 35.82 -0.35 -7.23
C ILE A 177 36.50 -0.03 -8.57
N PRO A 178 36.21 -0.72 -9.69
CA PRO A 178 36.82 -0.39 -10.97
C PRO A 178 36.40 0.99 -11.49
N LEU A 179 35.22 1.46 -11.18
CA LEU A 179 34.76 2.80 -11.56
C LEU A 179 35.51 3.90 -10.78
N SER A 180 36.06 3.63 -9.62
CA SER A 180 36.82 4.63 -8.84
C SER A 180 38.20 4.92 -9.43
N TYR A 181 38.82 4.03 -10.23
CA TYR A 181 40.11 4.24 -10.87
C TYR A 181 39.97 5.22 -12.02
N SER A 182 40.38 6.47 -11.83
CA SER A 182 40.41 7.49 -12.88
C SER A 182 41.87 7.82 -13.27
N SER A 183 42.11 8.01 -14.56
CA SER A 183 43.41 8.52 -15.00
C SER A 183 43.49 10.05 -14.74
N PRO A 184 44.68 10.60 -14.40
CA PRO A 184 44.86 12.02 -14.05
C PRO A 184 44.41 13.03 -15.12
N ARG A 185 44.25 12.59 -16.36
CA ARG A 185 43.92 13.43 -17.53
C ARG A 185 42.43 13.41 -17.92
N LYS A 186 41.62 12.54 -17.35
CA LYS A 186 40.18 12.47 -17.63
C LYS A 186 39.41 13.09 -16.49
N GLY A 187 38.34 13.82 -16.81
CA GLY A 187 37.48 14.47 -15.84
C GLY A 187 36.98 13.49 -14.75
N ARG A 188 37.17 13.88 -13.50
CA ARG A 188 36.80 13.08 -12.32
C ARG A 188 35.29 12.79 -12.27
N TYR A 189 34.49 13.64 -12.89
CA TYR A 189 33.03 13.58 -12.86
C TYR A 189 32.41 12.59 -13.84
N ASP A 190 33.09 12.24 -14.93
CA ASP A 190 32.59 11.33 -15.96
C ASP A 190 32.22 9.95 -15.38
N LYS A 191 33.06 9.45 -14.47
CA LYS A 191 32.85 8.15 -13.84
C LYS A 191 31.76 8.18 -12.76
N VAL A 192 31.61 9.30 -12.07
CA VAL A 192 30.52 9.51 -11.12
C VAL A 192 29.18 9.51 -11.85
N PHE A 193 29.10 10.21 -12.99
CA PHE A 193 27.91 10.21 -13.82
C PHE A 193 27.57 8.81 -14.34
N LEU A 194 28.58 8.06 -14.83
CA LEU A 194 28.40 6.69 -15.29
C LEU A 194 27.91 5.79 -14.15
N GLY A 195 28.48 5.91 -12.95
CA GLY A 195 28.03 5.17 -11.77
C GLY A 195 26.59 5.47 -11.40
N ALA A 196 26.18 6.73 -11.42
CA ALA A 196 24.80 7.15 -11.18
C ALA A 196 23.86 6.59 -12.25
N LEU A 197 24.24 6.64 -13.52
CA LEU A 197 23.45 6.09 -14.62
C LEU A 197 23.22 4.58 -14.44
N VAL A 198 24.28 3.82 -14.11
CA VAL A 198 24.18 2.38 -13.84
C VAL A 198 23.27 2.12 -12.66
N TYR A 199 23.40 2.89 -11.57
CA TYR A 199 22.54 2.77 -10.39
C TYR A 199 21.06 2.95 -10.74
N PHE A 200 20.71 4.05 -11.43
CA PHE A 200 19.31 4.32 -11.78
C PHE A 200 18.75 3.28 -12.75
N THR A 201 19.53 2.90 -13.77
CA THR A 201 19.11 1.87 -14.73
C THR A 201 18.86 0.54 -14.02
N TYR A 202 19.74 0.16 -13.11
CA TYR A 202 19.59 -1.08 -12.34
C TYR A 202 18.37 -1.06 -11.43
N PHE A 203 18.13 0.06 -10.75
CA PHE A 203 16.96 0.22 -9.87
C PHE A 203 15.64 0.16 -10.65
N ILE A 204 15.58 0.81 -11.82
CA ILE A 204 14.42 0.73 -12.71
C ILE A 204 14.23 -0.72 -13.21
N ALA A 205 15.32 -1.39 -13.61
CA ALA A 205 15.28 -2.77 -14.07
C ALA A 205 14.77 -3.73 -12.98
N MET A 206 15.12 -3.52 -11.71
CA MET A 206 14.57 -4.29 -10.58
C MET A 206 13.04 -4.17 -10.48
N SER A 207 12.51 -2.96 -10.63
CA SER A 207 11.06 -2.73 -10.61
C SER A 207 10.34 -3.37 -11.79
N ILE A 208 10.95 -3.31 -12.98
CA ILE A 208 10.43 -3.95 -14.19
C ILE A 208 10.44 -5.48 -14.01
N THR A 209 11.54 -6.04 -13.51
CA THR A 209 11.67 -7.49 -13.27
C THR A 209 10.60 -8.01 -12.31
N LYS A 210 10.33 -7.27 -11.21
CA LYS A 210 9.24 -7.61 -10.28
C LYS A 210 7.89 -7.63 -11.01
N LYS A 211 7.61 -6.62 -11.84
CA LYS A 211 6.36 -6.56 -12.60
C LYS A 211 6.25 -7.68 -13.64
N MET A 212 7.34 -8.00 -14.35
CA MET A 212 7.36 -9.14 -15.30
C MET A 212 7.10 -10.47 -14.60
N PHE A 213 7.63 -10.66 -13.40
CA PHE A 213 7.39 -11.86 -12.60
C PHE A 213 5.92 -11.98 -12.18
N LEU A 214 5.30 -10.88 -11.71
CA LEU A 214 3.89 -10.85 -11.34
C LEU A 214 2.94 -11.05 -12.53
N LEU A 215 3.37 -10.70 -13.73
CA LEU A 215 2.64 -10.95 -14.98
C LEU A 215 2.95 -12.35 -15.58
N GLU A 216 3.68 -13.21 -14.85
CA GLU A 216 4.09 -14.55 -15.28
C GLU A 216 4.88 -14.60 -16.59
N LEU A 217 5.49 -13.48 -16.99
CA LEU A 217 6.33 -13.38 -18.18
C LEU A 217 7.72 -14.00 -17.97
N THR A 218 8.13 -14.21 -16.72
CA THR A 218 9.39 -14.87 -16.36
C THR A 218 9.09 -16.23 -15.70
N PRO A 219 9.85 -17.29 -16.05
CA PRO A 219 9.70 -18.60 -15.43
C PRO A 219 9.88 -18.51 -13.90
N SER A 220 9.04 -19.22 -13.15
CA SER A 220 9.04 -19.18 -11.69
C SER A 220 10.37 -19.61 -11.06
N PHE A 221 11.12 -20.51 -11.68
CA PHE A 221 12.44 -20.97 -11.21
C PHE A 221 13.52 -19.89 -11.34
N LEU A 222 13.40 -18.99 -12.31
CA LEU A 222 14.33 -17.87 -12.50
C LEU A 222 14.05 -16.72 -11.52
N GLY A 223 12.79 -16.56 -11.13
CA GLY A 223 12.34 -15.50 -10.20
C GLY A 223 12.80 -14.12 -10.65
N LEU A 224 13.26 -13.34 -9.70
CA LEU A 224 13.84 -12.02 -9.93
C LEU A 224 15.38 -12.05 -10.04
N TRP A 225 16.02 -13.22 -9.85
CA TRP A 225 17.48 -13.33 -9.70
C TRP A 225 18.28 -13.13 -10.98
N TRP A 226 17.67 -13.36 -12.15
CA TRP A 226 18.35 -13.27 -13.45
C TRP A 226 18.97 -11.89 -13.71
N LEU A 227 18.35 -10.81 -13.18
CA LEU A 227 18.88 -9.45 -13.30
C LEU A 227 20.23 -9.32 -12.57
N HIS A 228 20.35 -9.90 -11.38
CA HIS A 228 21.59 -9.92 -10.63
C HIS A 228 22.70 -10.69 -11.35
N LEU A 229 22.36 -11.80 -12.01
CA LEU A 229 23.32 -12.56 -12.83
C LEU A 229 23.86 -11.73 -13.99
N ILE A 230 23.01 -10.98 -14.68
CA ILE A 230 23.43 -10.05 -15.74
C ILE A 230 24.39 -9.00 -15.17
N MET A 231 24.08 -8.41 -14.03
CA MET A 231 24.92 -7.39 -13.41
C MET A 231 26.27 -7.95 -12.95
N VAL A 232 26.29 -9.17 -12.40
CA VAL A 232 27.54 -9.85 -12.03
C VAL A 232 28.39 -10.12 -13.29
N GLY A 233 27.77 -10.57 -14.38
CA GLY A 233 28.45 -10.76 -15.67
C GLY A 233 29.07 -9.46 -16.19
N LEU A 234 28.34 -8.35 -16.06
CA LEU A 234 28.84 -7.01 -16.44
C LEU A 234 30.05 -6.59 -15.59
N ILE A 235 30.01 -6.83 -14.26
CA ILE A 235 31.14 -6.56 -13.38
C ILE A 235 32.35 -7.35 -13.80
N ILE A 236 32.21 -8.65 -14.03
CA ILE A 236 33.29 -9.54 -14.47
C ILE A 236 33.88 -9.00 -15.78
N GLY A 237 33.06 -8.61 -16.73
CA GLY A 237 33.52 -8.00 -18.00
C GLY A 237 34.35 -6.73 -17.80
N VAL A 238 33.91 -5.83 -16.93
CA VAL A 238 34.65 -4.60 -16.59
C VAL A 238 36.01 -4.93 -15.95
N TYR A 239 36.04 -5.87 -15.01
CA TYR A 239 37.31 -6.29 -14.37
C TYR A 239 38.29 -6.91 -15.38
N TYR A 240 37.80 -7.72 -16.32
CA TYR A 240 38.66 -8.27 -17.38
C TYR A 240 39.24 -7.21 -18.29
N GLN A 241 38.44 -6.21 -18.68
CA GLN A 241 38.92 -5.10 -19.51
C GLN A 241 40.00 -4.25 -18.80
N ASP A 242 39.85 -4.02 -17.50
CA ASP A 242 40.84 -3.25 -16.74
C ASP A 242 42.16 -4.02 -16.58
N ARG A 243 42.11 -5.33 -16.38
CA ARG A 243 43.34 -6.15 -16.33
C ARG A 243 44.13 -6.18 -17.64
N THR A 244 43.47 -6.12 -18.79
CA THR A 244 44.15 -6.11 -20.10
C THR A 244 44.76 -4.76 -20.44
N LYS A 245 44.40 -3.68 -19.74
CA LYS A 245 44.93 -2.33 -19.94
C LYS A 245 46.15 -2.00 -19.04
N ILE A 246 46.47 -2.84 -18.08
CA ILE A 246 47.70 -2.66 -17.25
C ILE A 246 48.85 -3.27 -18.01
N PRO A 247 49.79 -2.46 -18.58
CA PRO A 247 51.01 -2.99 -19.19
C PRO A 247 51.78 -3.70 -18.07
N ARG A 248 52.12 -4.99 -18.27
CA ARG A 248 53.08 -5.68 -17.41
C ARG A 248 54.33 -4.83 -17.35
N ARG A 249 54.60 -4.19 -16.21
CA ARG A 249 55.93 -3.63 -15.93
C ARG A 249 56.86 -4.85 -15.84
N GLN A 250 57.68 -5.01 -16.88
CA GLN A 250 58.91 -5.80 -16.80
C GLN A 250 59.93 -5.03 -15.98
#